data_757922272f6a2834453656744d920ce0
#
_entry.id   757922272f6a2834453656744d920ce0
#
_cell.length_a   1.000
_cell.length_b   1.000
_cell.length_c   1.000
_cell.angle_alpha   90.00
_cell.angle_beta   90.00
_cell.angle_gamma   90.00
#
_symmetry.space_group_name_H-M   'P 1'
#
loop_
_entity.id
_entity.type
_entity.pdbx_description
1 polymer ?
#
loop_
_entity_poly.entity_id
_entity_poly.type
_entity_poly.pdbx_seq_one_letter_code
_entity_poly.pdbx_strand_id
1 'polypeptide(L)'
;MKKIFYMAILTMVTSPILAQETYENAKIATEDLNGTARYIGMGGAMDALGADISTISSNPAGLGLFRKSSVNISVGMKGQQDANNWGGGKSSHMSFDQIGFVWANQISSTDFVNFAFNYHMSRDFNYILSVVDHLPVDNNGDPNTSQNRVTYEKQMEGLLYPWKSGSGNIPDFDYNPSYMCNQLDLAYMEQTDLVWDGSTMGYYGATDYLMNRSTKGYIGSYDFALSGNVQDMFYWGVTLGLKDVHYSHYGEYRENYKTFGNYFLRVEDDRSITGTGFDLKFGVIFRPIEDSPFRFGVSIATPTWYDLTTRNTTSIVSSDGVRIPCENFDHKFQLNTPWKFGLSAGHTFDNYLALGIGYEYADYSSLDTRYGNDYDDYNYSSSTSDAAMNRHTERTLRGVSTLKIGTEYRPIPELAFRLGYNYVSPMYQKNAFKDTSIESAGNSVGTTTDFTNWDSTNRMSLGIGYQMGQWNLSATYLYTVQKGTFEPFYYESLDNPDYYFEANKVNLTHKQNHFQLTLGYTF
;
A
#
# COMPACT_ATOMS: atom_id res chain seq x y z
N MET A 1 46.13 19.99 46.55
CA MET A 1 44.71 19.67 46.55
C MET A 1 44.13 20.24 45.26
N LYS A 2 44.15 19.46 44.20
CA LYS A 2 43.53 19.84 42.94
C LYS A 2 42.33 18.93 42.73
N LYS A 3 41.13 19.50 42.81
CA LYS A 3 39.89 18.82 42.43
C LYS A 3 39.77 18.86 40.91
N ILE A 4 39.97 17.73 40.29
CA ILE A 4 39.69 17.54 38.88
C ILE A 4 38.17 17.32 38.77
N PHE A 5 37.48 18.32 38.23
CA PHE A 5 36.10 18.23 37.80
C PHE A 5 36.07 17.42 36.49
N TYR A 6 35.68 16.18 36.54
CA TYR A 6 35.25 15.45 35.36
C TYR A 6 33.86 15.94 34.98
N MET A 7 33.81 16.86 34.06
CA MET A 7 32.60 17.22 33.36
C MET A 7 32.37 16.12 32.34
N ALA A 8 31.59 15.10 32.72
CA ALA A 8 31.03 14.16 31.77
C ALA A 8 30.05 14.95 30.90
N ILE A 9 30.50 15.30 29.71
CA ILE A 9 29.60 15.71 28.64
C ILE A 9 28.81 14.48 28.30
N LEU A 10 27.61 14.36 28.87
CA LEU A 10 26.58 13.45 28.41
C LEU A 10 26.11 14.03 27.06
N THR A 11 26.76 13.63 25.99
CA THR A 11 26.16 13.77 24.67
C THR A 11 24.89 12.93 24.70
N MET A 12 23.76 13.57 25.04
CA MET A 12 22.46 13.05 24.67
C MET A 12 22.48 12.98 23.14
N VAL A 13 22.74 11.80 22.62
CA VAL A 13 22.35 11.44 21.28
C VAL A 13 20.84 11.42 21.33
N THR A 14 20.22 12.57 21.08
CA THR A 14 18.81 12.61 20.72
C THR A 14 18.75 11.90 19.37
N SER A 15 18.53 10.59 19.41
CA SER A 15 18.19 9.85 18.20
C SER A 15 16.96 10.52 17.63
N PRO A 16 16.96 11.03 16.42
CA PRO A 16 15.75 11.56 15.82
C PRO A 16 14.74 10.42 15.73
N ILE A 17 13.62 10.60 16.38
CA ILE A 17 12.52 9.65 16.44
C ILE A 17 11.77 9.81 15.12
N LEU A 18 11.96 8.89 14.17
CA LEU A 18 11.48 9.12 12.81
C LEU A 18 11.15 7.80 12.13
N ALA A 19 9.96 7.54 11.67
CA ALA A 19 9.63 6.82 10.44
C ALA A 19 8.30 6.07 10.41
N GLN A 20 7.99 5.53 9.26
CA GLN A 20 6.81 4.78 8.88
C GLN A 20 7.13 3.26 8.89
N GLU A 21 6.12 2.42 9.06
CA GLU A 21 6.31 0.99 9.11
C GLU A 21 6.22 0.30 7.73
N THR A 22 6.85 -0.86 7.58
CA THR A 22 6.94 -1.62 6.33
C THR A 22 5.57 -1.94 5.72
N TYR A 23 4.58 -2.37 6.51
CA TYR A 23 3.25 -2.75 6.00
C TYR A 23 2.44 -1.55 5.47
N GLU A 24 2.54 -0.38 6.10
CA GLU A 24 1.91 0.85 5.60
C GLU A 24 2.64 1.37 4.36
N ASN A 25 3.97 1.34 4.36
CA ASN A 25 4.79 1.71 3.20
C ASN A 25 4.48 0.85 1.99
N ALA A 26 4.31 -0.46 2.18
CA ALA A 26 3.92 -1.40 1.14
C ALA A 26 2.56 -1.04 0.51
N LYS A 27 1.58 -0.60 1.32
CA LYS A 27 0.27 -0.15 0.81
C LYS A 27 0.39 1.09 -0.08
N ILE A 28 1.22 2.07 0.33
CA ILE A 28 1.43 3.32 -0.43
C ILE A 28 2.23 3.08 -1.70
N ALA A 29 3.21 2.17 -1.66
CA ALA A 29 4.10 1.88 -2.78
C ALA A 29 3.42 1.12 -3.94
N THR A 30 2.25 0.51 -3.72
CA THR A 30 1.56 -0.30 -4.73
C THR A 30 0.54 0.50 -5.53
N GLU A 31 0.30 0.08 -6.77
CA GLU A 31 -0.68 0.67 -7.67
C GLU A 31 -1.77 -0.34 -8.06
N ASP A 32 -2.96 0.16 -8.37
CA ASP A 32 -4.08 -0.64 -8.86
C ASP A 32 -4.10 -0.65 -10.39
N LEU A 33 -4.74 -1.67 -10.97
CA LEU A 33 -5.09 -1.65 -12.39
C LEU A 33 -6.22 -0.65 -12.60
N ASN A 34 -5.90 0.53 -13.13
CA ASN A 34 -6.86 1.58 -13.42
C ASN A 34 -6.50 2.36 -14.70
N GLY A 35 -7.45 3.11 -15.27
CA GLY A 35 -7.29 3.85 -16.51
C GLY A 35 -8.60 3.95 -17.29
N THR A 36 -8.56 3.84 -18.62
CA THR A 36 -9.77 3.76 -19.45
C THR A 36 -10.44 2.38 -19.33
N ALA A 37 -11.73 2.30 -19.58
CA ALA A 37 -12.45 1.03 -19.63
C ALA A 37 -11.87 0.07 -20.69
N ARG A 38 -11.27 0.60 -21.77
CA ARG A 38 -10.56 -0.21 -22.75
C ARG A 38 -9.31 -0.84 -22.15
N TYR A 39 -8.49 -0.06 -21.47
CA TYR A 39 -7.25 -0.51 -20.83
C TYR A 39 -7.52 -1.58 -19.78
N ILE A 40 -8.50 -1.33 -18.89
CA ILE A 40 -8.91 -2.31 -17.86
C ILE A 40 -9.51 -3.55 -18.51
N GLY A 41 -10.38 -3.40 -19.54
CA GLY A 41 -10.98 -4.51 -20.27
C GLY A 41 -9.97 -5.45 -20.94
N MET A 42 -8.77 -4.94 -21.23
CA MET A 42 -7.62 -5.69 -21.74
C MET A 42 -6.69 -6.19 -20.61
N GLY A 43 -7.09 -6.13 -19.34
CA GLY A 43 -6.24 -6.54 -18.22
C GLY A 43 -4.97 -5.70 -18.06
N GLY A 44 -4.89 -4.51 -18.67
CA GLY A 44 -3.70 -3.68 -18.74
C GLY A 44 -2.68 -4.09 -19.82
N ALA A 45 -2.97 -5.09 -20.66
CA ALA A 45 -2.05 -5.63 -21.66
C ALA A 45 -1.99 -4.76 -22.94
N MET A 46 -1.81 -3.44 -22.77
CA MET A 46 -1.79 -2.48 -23.87
C MET A 46 -0.42 -1.82 -24.10
N ASP A 47 0.58 -2.22 -23.34
CA ASP A 47 1.89 -1.56 -23.27
C ASP A 47 2.65 -1.59 -24.62
N ALA A 48 2.46 -2.61 -25.47
CA ALA A 48 2.99 -2.68 -26.84
C ALA A 48 1.92 -2.40 -27.91
N LEU A 49 0.63 -2.60 -27.59
CA LEU A 49 -0.47 -2.28 -28.53
C LEU A 49 -0.66 -0.76 -28.67
N GLY A 50 -0.53 -0.03 -27.56
CA GLY A 50 -0.64 1.44 -27.52
C GLY A 50 -2.01 1.97 -27.93
N ALA A 51 -2.06 3.22 -28.36
CA ALA A 51 -3.27 3.94 -28.76
C ALA A 51 -4.37 3.94 -27.66
N ASP A 52 -3.95 4.03 -26.40
CA ASP A 52 -4.78 4.24 -25.24
C ASP A 52 -4.04 5.18 -24.29
N ILE A 53 -4.74 6.19 -23.79
CA ILE A 53 -4.11 7.22 -22.93
C ILE A 53 -3.55 6.61 -21.63
N SER A 54 -4.11 5.51 -21.14
CA SER A 54 -3.66 4.85 -19.90
C SER A 54 -2.25 4.28 -20.02
N THR A 55 -1.72 4.10 -21.25
CA THR A 55 -0.32 3.69 -21.45
C THR A 55 0.69 4.75 -21.00
N ILE A 56 0.25 5.98 -20.76
CA ILE A 56 1.06 7.07 -20.19
C ILE A 56 1.75 6.67 -18.89
N SER A 57 1.11 5.80 -18.08
CA SER A 57 1.61 5.35 -16.78
C SER A 57 2.37 4.02 -16.83
N SER A 58 2.25 3.22 -17.90
CA SER A 58 2.89 1.90 -18.02
C SER A 58 3.99 1.84 -19.07
N ASN A 59 3.69 2.25 -20.30
CA ASN A 59 4.67 2.42 -21.39
C ASN A 59 4.31 3.65 -22.23
N PRO A 60 4.89 4.83 -21.96
CA PRO A 60 4.53 6.08 -22.62
C PRO A 60 4.77 6.10 -24.14
N ALA A 61 5.57 5.18 -24.68
CA ALA A 61 5.72 5.02 -26.12
C ALA A 61 4.39 4.66 -26.82
N GLY A 62 3.44 4.05 -26.07
CA GLY A 62 2.10 3.73 -26.57
C GLY A 62 1.31 4.96 -26.99
N LEU A 63 1.62 6.13 -26.47
CA LEU A 63 1.04 7.42 -26.90
C LEU A 63 1.53 7.82 -28.31
N GLY A 64 2.71 7.39 -28.72
CA GLY A 64 3.25 7.61 -30.06
C GLY A 64 2.44 6.98 -31.20
N LEU A 65 1.48 6.10 -30.85
CA LEU A 65 0.56 5.47 -31.81
C LEU A 65 -0.70 6.33 -32.10
N PHE A 66 -0.92 7.41 -31.36
CA PHE A 66 -2.03 8.32 -31.67
C PHE A 66 -1.75 9.08 -32.96
N ARG A 67 -2.76 9.13 -33.82
CA ARG A 67 -2.77 9.85 -35.12
C ARG A 67 -3.77 10.99 -35.15
N LYS A 68 -4.64 11.05 -34.13
CA LYS A 68 -5.67 12.07 -33.92
C LYS A 68 -5.68 12.46 -32.46
N SER A 69 -6.01 13.71 -32.23
CA SER A 69 -6.20 14.20 -30.86
C SER A 69 -7.46 13.61 -30.24
N SER A 70 -7.43 13.39 -28.93
CA SER A 70 -8.56 12.81 -28.22
C SER A 70 -8.64 13.29 -26.78
N VAL A 71 -9.83 13.25 -26.22
CA VAL A 71 -10.12 13.49 -24.80
C VAL A 71 -10.94 12.33 -24.27
N ASN A 72 -10.66 11.90 -23.04
CA ASN A 72 -11.33 10.78 -22.41
C ASN A 72 -11.65 11.09 -20.94
N ILE A 73 -12.80 10.60 -20.47
CA ILE A 73 -13.19 10.62 -19.07
C ILE A 73 -13.73 9.27 -18.66
N SER A 74 -13.34 8.81 -17.47
CA SER A 74 -13.76 7.52 -16.91
C SER A 74 -14.28 7.68 -15.50
N VAL A 75 -15.42 7.06 -15.23
CA VAL A 75 -16.05 6.98 -13.91
C VAL A 75 -16.46 5.55 -13.62
N GLY A 76 -16.43 5.15 -12.37
CA GLY A 76 -16.73 3.79 -11.98
C GLY A 76 -17.50 3.66 -10.68
N MET A 77 -17.82 2.42 -10.35
CA MET A 77 -18.38 2.00 -9.09
C MET A 77 -17.62 0.78 -8.61
N LYS A 78 -16.99 0.88 -7.45
CA LYS A 78 -16.27 -0.21 -6.79
C LYS A 78 -17.07 -0.75 -5.63
N GLY A 79 -17.01 -2.07 -5.42
CA GLY A 79 -17.70 -2.73 -4.33
C GLY A 79 -16.90 -3.91 -3.79
N GLN A 80 -16.66 -3.92 -2.48
CA GLN A 80 -16.10 -5.06 -1.76
C GLN A 80 -17.21 -6.06 -1.45
N GLN A 81 -17.03 -7.33 -1.81
CA GLN A 81 -17.95 -8.41 -1.44
C GLN A 81 -17.76 -8.80 0.02
N ASP A 82 -18.82 -9.33 0.60
CA ASP A 82 -18.82 -9.88 1.97
C ASP A 82 -18.41 -8.86 3.05
N ALA A 83 -18.62 -7.56 2.80
CA ALA A 83 -18.32 -6.48 3.74
C ALA A 83 -19.55 -5.60 4.00
N ASN A 84 -19.70 -5.18 5.25
CA ASN A 84 -20.70 -4.19 5.66
C ASN A 84 -20.04 -2.85 5.92
N ASN A 85 -20.77 -1.75 5.73
CA ASN A 85 -20.27 -0.42 6.07
C ASN A 85 -19.91 -0.34 7.55
N TRP A 86 -18.70 0.14 7.84
CA TRP A 86 -18.21 0.25 9.20
C TRP A 86 -17.17 1.39 9.33
N GLY A 87 -17.10 2.06 10.49
CA GLY A 87 -16.04 3.05 10.81
C GLY A 87 -15.93 4.20 9.82
N GLY A 88 -17.04 4.59 9.16
CA GLY A 88 -17.04 5.58 8.09
C GLY A 88 -16.60 5.06 6.72
N GLY A 89 -16.15 3.80 6.63
CA GLY A 89 -15.90 3.09 5.38
C GLY A 89 -17.18 2.60 4.73
N LYS A 90 -17.19 2.53 3.40
CA LYS A 90 -18.30 2.03 2.59
C LYS A 90 -17.87 0.80 1.83
N SER A 91 -18.69 -0.26 1.88
CA SER A 91 -18.46 -1.47 1.08
C SER A 91 -18.62 -1.24 -0.43
N SER A 92 -19.32 -0.17 -0.83
CA SER A 92 -19.41 0.27 -2.22
C SER A 92 -19.35 1.79 -2.31
N HIS A 93 -18.68 2.29 -3.35
CA HIS A 93 -18.52 3.73 -3.59
C HIS A 93 -18.34 4.01 -5.10
N MET A 94 -18.66 5.23 -5.49
CA MET A 94 -18.33 5.72 -6.83
C MET A 94 -16.87 6.12 -6.89
N SER A 95 -16.23 5.88 -8.03
CA SER A 95 -14.86 6.27 -8.31
C SER A 95 -14.79 7.24 -9.48
N PHE A 96 -13.91 8.23 -9.38
CA PHE A 96 -13.46 9.03 -10.51
C PHE A 96 -12.11 8.44 -10.96
N ASP A 97 -12.15 7.67 -12.04
CA ASP A 97 -11.02 6.81 -12.38
C ASP A 97 -9.98 7.52 -13.23
N GLN A 98 -10.40 8.36 -14.19
CA GLN A 98 -9.47 8.98 -15.11
C GLN A 98 -10.11 10.14 -15.87
N ILE A 99 -9.31 11.18 -16.19
CA ILE A 99 -9.58 12.19 -17.22
C ILE A 99 -8.28 12.58 -17.88
N GLY A 100 -8.28 12.68 -19.22
CA GLY A 100 -7.08 13.10 -19.90
C GLY A 100 -7.29 13.41 -21.36
N PHE A 101 -6.27 13.98 -21.96
CA PHE A 101 -6.25 14.29 -23.38
C PHE A 101 -4.91 13.95 -24.01
N VAL A 102 -4.95 13.66 -25.30
CA VAL A 102 -3.79 13.49 -26.17
C VAL A 102 -3.91 14.51 -27.30
N TRP A 103 -2.86 15.29 -27.48
CA TRP A 103 -2.71 16.17 -28.64
C TRP A 103 -1.74 15.53 -29.60
N ALA A 104 -2.26 15.03 -30.73
CA ALA A 104 -1.47 14.42 -31.78
C ALA A 104 -1.07 15.50 -32.81
N ASN A 105 0.24 15.67 -32.98
CA ASN A 105 0.80 16.61 -33.93
C ASN A 105 1.62 15.88 -35.01
N GLN A 106 1.18 15.94 -36.24
CA GLN A 106 1.86 15.36 -37.38
C GLN A 106 3.03 16.23 -37.82
N ILE A 107 4.23 15.66 -37.92
CA ILE A 107 5.45 16.36 -38.34
C ILE A 107 5.80 15.99 -39.78
N SER A 108 5.60 14.74 -40.18
CA SER A 108 5.80 14.27 -41.56
C SER A 108 4.66 13.34 -41.96
N SER A 109 4.74 12.74 -43.15
CA SER A 109 3.71 11.81 -43.63
C SER A 109 3.51 10.59 -42.68
N THR A 110 4.56 10.18 -41.96
CA THR A 110 4.57 9.02 -41.07
C THR A 110 4.86 9.36 -39.61
N ASP A 111 5.44 10.54 -39.33
CA ASP A 111 6.00 10.86 -38.03
C ASP A 111 5.10 11.83 -37.27
N PHE A 112 4.91 11.54 -36.00
CA PHE A 112 4.11 12.33 -35.06
C PHE A 112 4.91 12.63 -33.79
N VAL A 113 4.64 13.78 -33.19
CA VAL A 113 5.01 14.09 -31.81
C VAL A 113 3.73 14.45 -31.07
N ASN A 114 3.46 13.69 -30.01
CA ASN A 114 2.24 13.77 -29.24
C ASN A 114 2.53 14.27 -27.83
N PHE A 115 1.73 15.20 -27.36
CA PHE A 115 1.69 15.63 -25.97
C PHE A 115 0.44 15.04 -25.31
N ALA A 116 0.56 14.55 -24.08
CA ALA A 116 -0.58 14.03 -23.34
C ALA A 116 -0.55 14.52 -21.88
N PHE A 117 -1.74 14.71 -21.35
CA PHE A 117 -1.99 14.89 -19.93
C PHE A 117 -3.05 13.90 -19.49
N ASN A 118 -2.84 13.27 -18.35
CA ASN A 118 -3.79 12.34 -17.76
C ASN A 118 -3.80 12.46 -16.25
N TYR A 119 -4.98 12.66 -15.66
CA TYR A 119 -5.22 12.35 -14.25
C TYR A 119 -5.82 10.97 -14.15
N HIS A 120 -5.29 10.14 -13.26
CA HIS A 120 -5.94 8.88 -12.92
C HIS A 120 -5.73 8.54 -11.44
N MET A 121 -6.67 7.80 -10.87
CA MET A 121 -6.53 7.25 -9.53
C MET A 121 -5.62 6.02 -9.59
N SER A 122 -4.36 6.17 -9.17
CA SER A 122 -3.36 5.11 -9.23
C SER A 122 -3.53 4.08 -8.10
N ARG A 123 -4.14 4.46 -6.98
CA ARG A 123 -4.46 3.58 -5.86
C ARG A 123 -5.79 3.98 -5.22
N ASP A 124 -6.60 2.98 -4.85
CA ASP A 124 -7.81 3.12 -4.05
C ASP A 124 -7.60 2.37 -2.73
N PHE A 125 -7.71 3.08 -1.61
CA PHE A 125 -7.50 2.51 -0.28
C PHE A 125 -8.78 2.00 0.38
N ASN A 126 -9.95 2.13 -0.27
CA ASN A 126 -11.22 1.73 0.33
C ASN A 126 -11.26 0.21 0.58
N TYR A 127 -11.21 -0.17 1.84
CA TYR A 127 -11.24 -1.57 2.28
C TYR A 127 -11.78 -1.67 3.71
N ILE A 128 -12.60 -2.67 3.96
CA ILE A 128 -13.16 -2.97 5.28
C ILE A 128 -12.66 -4.35 5.70
N LEU A 129 -12.01 -4.41 6.84
CA LEU A 129 -11.57 -5.62 7.52
C LEU A 129 -12.46 -5.86 8.74
N SER A 130 -12.94 -7.09 8.90
CA SER A 130 -13.60 -7.55 10.12
C SER A 130 -13.16 -8.98 10.40
N VAL A 131 -12.52 -9.20 11.54
CA VAL A 131 -11.98 -10.50 11.96
C VAL A 131 -12.35 -10.74 13.40
N VAL A 132 -12.83 -11.95 13.68
CA VAL A 132 -13.08 -12.47 15.03
C VAL A 132 -12.41 -13.82 15.13
N ASP A 133 -11.65 -14.04 16.20
CA ASP A 133 -11.07 -15.34 16.48
C ASP A 133 -10.79 -15.52 17.97
N HIS A 134 -10.49 -16.76 18.37
CA HIS A 134 -10.06 -17.11 19.71
C HIS A 134 -8.56 -16.93 19.86
N LEU A 135 -8.15 -16.49 21.04
CA LEU A 135 -6.75 -16.46 21.42
C LEU A 135 -6.33 -17.84 21.98
N PRO A 136 -5.06 -18.25 21.78
CA PRO A 136 -4.57 -19.51 22.31
C PRO A 136 -4.74 -19.63 23.83
N VAL A 137 -5.15 -20.79 24.27
CA VAL A 137 -5.31 -21.15 25.67
C VAL A 137 -4.48 -22.41 25.96
N ASP A 138 -4.20 -22.71 27.25
CA ASP A 138 -3.52 -23.94 27.63
C ASP A 138 -4.38 -25.20 27.42
N ASN A 139 -3.81 -26.38 27.71
CA ASN A 139 -4.49 -27.67 27.59
C ASN A 139 -5.73 -27.80 28.49
N ASN A 140 -5.90 -26.94 29.50
CA ASN A 140 -7.04 -26.90 30.41
C ASN A 140 -8.06 -25.80 29.97
N GLY A 141 -7.80 -25.08 28.89
CA GLY A 141 -8.60 -23.95 28.44
C GLY A 141 -8.41 -22.69 29.30
N ASP A 142 -7.31 -22.62 30.04
CA ASP A 142 -6.98 -21.46 30.86
C ASP A 142 -6.12 -20.46 30.04
N PRO A 143 -6.60 -19.24 29.78
CA PRO A 143 -5.82 -18.20 29.10
C PRO A 143 -4.71 -17.61 30.00
N ASN A 144 -4.71 -17.90 31.31
CA ASN A 144 -3.80 -17.31 32.30
C ASN A 144 -2.49 -18.06 32.53
N THR A 145 -2.23 -19.15 31.81
CA THR A 145 -1.00 -19.91 32.01
C THR A 145 0.19 -19.34 31.25
N SER A 146 1.37 -19.39 31.85
CA SER A 146 2.56 -18.69 31.40
C SER A 146 3.14 -19.16 30.05
N GLN A 147 2.77 -20.36 29.58
CA GLN A 147 3.38 -20.93 28.37
C GLN A 147 2.58 -20.75 27.09
N ASN A 148 1.24 -20.61 27.16
CA ASN A 148 0.36 -20.51 25.99
C ASN A 148 -0.46 -19.22 25.97
N ARG A 149 -0.10 -18.27 26.75
CA ARG A 149 -0.81 -17.01 26.89
C ARG A 149 -0.39 -16.04 25.81
N VAL A 150 -1.24 -15.83 24.84
CA VAL A 150 -1.03 -14.88 23.75
C VAL A 150 -2.13 -13.84 23.81
N THR A 151 -1.78 -12.65 24.25
CA THR A 151 -2.69 -11.50 24.34
C THR A 151 -1.99 -10.25 23.85
N TYR A 152 -2.77 -9.23 23.56
CA TYR A 152 -2.24 -7.91 23.26
C TYR A 152 -1.31 -7.40 24.37
N GLU A 153 -1.61 -7.74 25.64
CA GLU A 153 -0.76 -7.40 26.81
C GLU A 153 0.66 -7.94 26.66
N LYS A 154 0.84 -9.21 26.26
CA LYS A 154 2.17 -9.79 26.07
C LYS A 154 2.95 -9.16 24.94
N GLN A 155 2.25 -8.71 23.92
CA GLN A 155 2.87 -7.97 22.85
C GLN A 155 3.35 -6.60 23.33
N MET A 156 2.55 -5.93 24.14
CA MET A 156 2.94 -4.67 24.77
C MET A 156 4.15 -4.87 25.69
N GLU A 157 4.24 -6.02 26.39
CA GLU A 157 5.45 -6.39 27.15
C GLU A 157 6.71 -6.39 26.25
N GLY A 158 6.60 -6.92 25.05
CA GLY A 158 7.69 -6.89 24.06
C GLY A 158 8.14 -5.48 23.70
N LEU A 159 7.21 -4.55 23.55
CA LEU A 159 7.50 -3.13 23.32
C LEU A 159 8.18 -2.46 24.53
N LEU A 160 7.90 -2.95 25.75
CA LEU A 160 8.52 -2.45 26.99
C LEU A 160 9.87 -3.10 27.31
N TYR A 161 10.21 -4.24 26.69
CA TYR A 161 11.40 -5.05 26.99
C TYR A 161 12.74 -4.32 26.88
N PRO A 162 12.97 -3.40 25.93
CA PRO A 162 14.20 -2.61 25.87
C PRO A 162 14.47 -1.79 27.15
N TRP A 163 13.45 -1.54 27.96
CA TRP A 163 13.53 -0.76 29.19
C TRP A 163 13.87 -1.62 30.42
N LYS A 164 13.71 -2.93 30.36
CA LYS A 164 13.98 -3.85 31.49
C LYS A 164 15.45 -4.20 31.69
N SER A 165 16.33 -3.87 30.77
CA SER A 165 17.72 -4.35 30.80
C SER A 165 18.65 -3.66 31.83
N GLY A 166 18.16 -2.84 32.74
CA GLY A 166 19.00 -1.99 33.59
C GLY A 166 19.01 -2.27 35.09
N SER A 167 17.95 -2.72 35.72
CA SER A 167 17.91 -3.06 37.15
C SER A 167 16.56 -3.65 37.53
N GLY A 168 16.54 -4.67 38.35
CA GLY A 168 15.34 -5.43 38.79
C GLY A 168 14.32 -4.65 39.63
N ASN A 169 14.15 -3.39 39.37
CA ASN A 169 13.08 -2.55 39.89
C ASN A 169 12.08 -2.31 38.75
N ILE A 170 10.82 -2.14 39.12
CA ILE A 170 9.78 -1.54 38.25
C ILE A 170 10.48 -0.42 37.46
N PRO A 171 10.42 -0.42 36.11
CA PRO A 171 10.97 0.68 35.35
C PRO A 171 10.44 1.94 36.01
N ASP A 172 11.36 2.80 36.46
CA ASP A 172 10.98 4.14 36.89
C ASP A 172 10.36 4.74 35.62
N PHE A 173 9.04 4.79 35.56
CA PHE A 173 8.29 5.32 34.43
C PHE A 173 8.49 6.84 34.43
N ASP A 174 9.75 7.25 34.33
CA ASP A 174 10.08 8.64 34.06
C ASP A 174 9.47 8.91 32.68
N TYR A 175 8.38 9.63 32.75
CA TYR A 175 7.59 10.12 31.66
C TYR A 175 8.51 10.70 30.56
N ASN A 176 8.83 9.89 29.57
CA ASN A 176 9.48 10.38 28.37
C ASN A 176 8.39 10.53 27.29
N PRO A 177 7.92 11.77 27.04
CA PRO A 177 6.87 12.02 26.04
C PRO A 177 7.26 11.61 24.62
N SER A 178 8.51 11.21 24.39
CA SER A 178 9.01 10.75 23.10
C SER A 178 8.48 9.37 22.68
N TYR A 179 7.77 8.64 23.55
CA TYR A 179 7.25 7.32 23.26
C TYR A 179 5.74 7.28 23.48
N MET A 180 4.98 7.44 22.42
CA MET A 180 3.51 7.29 22.46
C MET A 180 3.07 5.94 22.99
N CYS A 181 3.85 4.89 22.71
CA CYS A 181 3.63 3.55 23.21
C CYS A 181 3.58 3.49 24.73
N ASN A 182 4.43 4.24 25.43
CA ASN A 182 4.48 4.21 26.90
C ASN A 182 3.16 4.64 27.56
N GLN A 183 2.46 5.63 27.03
CA GLN A 183 1.16 6.04 27.56
C GLN A 183 0.07 5.01 27.31
N LEU A 184 0.08 4.41 26.13
CA LEU A 184 -0.86 3.36 25.77
C LEU A 184 -0.64 2.11 26.62
N ASP A 185 0.61 1.72 26.83
CA ASP A 185 1.02 0.60 27.65
C ASP A 185 0.60 0.77 29.11
N LEU A 186 0.90 1.92 29.69
CA LEU A 186 0.49 2.27 31.05
C LEU A 186 -1.03 2.25 31.20
N ALA A 187 -1.74 2.86 30.24
CA ALA A 187 -3.18 2.88 30.26
C ALA A 187 -3.78 1.47 30.14
N TYR A 188 -3.17 0.60 29.32
CA TYR A 188 -3.59 -0.78 29.19
C TYR A 188 -3.34 -1.56 30.48
N MET A 189 -2.17 -1.39 31.08
CA MET A 189 -1.80 -2.01 32.36
C MET A 189 -2.71 -1.53 33.50
N GLU A 190 -3.00 -0.24 33.61
CA GLU A 190 -3.91 0.32 34.61
C GLU A 190 -5.33 -0.22 34.47
N GLN A 191 -5.81 -0.40 33.25
CA GLN A 191 -7.17 -0.88 32.99
C GLN A 191 -7.31 -2.40 33.16
N THR A 192 -6.23 -3.17 33.11
CA THR A 192 -6.24 -4.63 33.33
C THR A 192 -5.95 -5.02 34.77
N ASP A 193 -5.75 -4.04 35.70
CA ASP A 193 -5.32 -4.30 37.09
C ASP A 193 -4.09 -5.24 37.14
N LEU A 194 -3.15 -5.05 36.19
CA LEU A 194 -1.92 -5.83 36.18
C LEU A 194 -1.13 -5.56 37.46
N VAL A 195 -1.16 -6.52 38.36
CA VAL A 195 -0.53 -6.38 39.66
C VAL A 195 0.91 -6.87 39.57
N TRP A 196 1.84 -5.94 39.84
CA TRP A 196 3.21 -6.28 40.12
C TRP A 196 3.31 -6.83 41.55
N ASP A 197 3.63 -8.11 41.71
CA ASP A 197 3.82 -8.74 43.02
C ASP A 197 5.24 -8.58 43.60
N GLY A 198 6.08 -7.79 42.96
CA GLY A 198 7.48 -7.57 43.30
C GLY A 198 8.47 -8.50 42.59
N SER A 199 8.00 -9.50 41.87
CA SER A 199 8.83 -10.45 41.12
C SER A 199 8.30 -10.81 39.75
N THR A 200 6.98 -10.80 39.54
CA THR A 200 6.32 -11.15 38.28
C THR A 200 5.16 -10.24 37.98
N MET A 201 4.96 -9.95 36.69
CA MET A 201 3.73 -9.33 36.22
C MET A 201 2.64 -10.38 36.10
N GLY A 202 1.52 -10.17 36.79
CA GLY A 202 0.31 -10.96 36.60
C GLY A 202 -0.43 -10.45 35.36
N TYR A 203 -0.73 -11.32 34.42
CA TYR A 203 -1.52 -10.99 33.23
C TYR A 203 -2.90 -11.63 33.33
N TYR A 204 -3.90 -10.90 32.89
CA TYR A 204 -5.21 -11.49 32.65
C TYR A 204 -5.29 -11.96 31.19
N GLY A 205 -5.58 -13.23 30.99
CA GLY A 205 -5.66 -13.78 29.63
C GLY A 205 -6.96 -13.40 28.95
N ALA A 206 -6.86 -12.83 27.80
CA ALA A 206 -7.99 -12.68 26.89
C ALA A 206 -8.32 -14.02 26.22
N THR A 207 -9.61 -14.28 25.97
CA THR A 207 -10.10 -15.52 25.37
C THR A 207 -10.33 -15.42 23.87
N ASP A 208 -10.68 -14.24 23.42
CA ASP A 208 -11.02 -13.94 22.04
C ASP A 208 -10.80 -12.47 21.72
N TYR A 209 -10.73 -12.15 20.44
CA TYR A 209 -10.61 -10.78 19.97
C TYR A 209 -11.56 -10.49 18.81
N LEU A 210 -11.85 -9.21 18.64
CA LEU A 210 -12.53 -8.64 17.49
C LEU A 210 -11.66 -7.53 16.92
N MET A 211 -11.29 -7.64 15.64
CA MET A 211 -10.61 -6.61 14.88
C MET A 211 -11.51 -6.08 13.78
N ASN A 212 -11.81 -4.81 13.82
CA ASN A 212 -12.48 -4.09 12.73
C ASN A 212 -11.61 -2.93 12.27
N ARG A 213 -11.50 -2.75 10.96
CA ARG A 213 -10.80 -1.60 10.36
C ARG A 213 -11.48 -1.18 9.07
N SER A 214 -11.63 0.11 8.89
CA SER A 214 -11.96 0.71 7.61
C SER A 214 -10.80 1.57 7.13
N THR A 215 -10.34 1.34 5.90
CA THR A 215 -9.41 2.22 5.21
C THR A 215 -10.14 2.97 4.11
N LYS A 216 -9.70 4.18 3.80
CA LYS A 216 -10.27 5.03 2.76
C LYS A 216 -9.23 6.01 2.23
N GLY A 217 -9.56 6.57 1.07
CA GLY A 217 -8.69 7.53 0.39
C GLY A 217 -8.13 6.98 -0.91
N TYR A 218 -7.18 7.69 -1.49
CA TYR A 218 -6.64 7.38 -2.80
C TYR A 218 -5.25 7.98 -3.00
N ILE A 219 -4.56 7.51 -4.04
CA ILE A 219 -3.43 8.22 -4.64
C ILE A 219 -3.87 8.68 -6.03
N GLY A 220 -3.92 9.99 -6.23
CA GLY A 220 -4.10 10.61 -7.55
C GLY A 220 -2.77 10.74 -8.27
N SER A 221 -2.73 10.45 -9.58
CA SER A 221 -1.56 10.66 -10.44
C SER A 221 -1.90 11.66 -11.54
N TYR A 222 -1.07 12.68 -11.67
CA TYR A 222 -1.11 13.68 -12.73
C TYR A 222 0.09 13.44 -13.64
N ASP A 223 -0.15 12.84 -14.80
CA ASP A 223 0.89 12.42 -15.73
C ASP A 223 0.97 13.38 -16.92
N PHE A 224 2.17 13.88 -17.20
CA PHE A 224 2.49 14.71 -18.36
C PHE A 224 3.46 13.95 -19.25
N ALA A 225 3.11 13.71 -20.49
CA ALA A 225 3.92 12.93 -21.40
C ALA A 225 4.22 13.62 -22.70
N LEU A 226 5.43 13.38 -23.19
CA LEU A 226 5.86 13.64 -24.55
C LEU A 226 6.21 12.32 -25.21
N SER A 227 5.65 12.04 -26.37
CA SER A 227 5.93 10.81 -27.09
C SER A 227 5.90 11.04 -28.61
N GLY A 228 6.46 10.11 -29.35
CA GLY A 228 6.46 10.20 -30.79
C GLY A 228 6.80 8.88 -31.47
N ASN A 229 6.78 8.92 -32.79
CA ASN A 229 7.20 7.81 -33.61
C ASN A 229 8.12 8.27 -34.73
N VAL A 230 8.92 7.33 -35.21
CA VAL A 230 9.80 7.48 -36.37
C VAL A 230 9.44 6.37 -37.36
N GLN A 231 8.98 6.75 -38.54
CA GLN A 231 8.66 5.88 -39.69
C GLN A 231 7.69 4.72 -39.34
N ASP A 232 6.80 4.92 -38.37
CA ASP A 232 5.88 3.88 -37.87
C ASP A 232 6.55 2.55 -37.44
N MET A 233 7.86 2.57 -37.22
CA MET A 233 8.66 1.42 -36.78
C MET A 233 9.16 1.58 -35.35
N PHE A 234 9.58 2.76 -34.95
CA PHE A 234 10.10 3.04 -33.63
C PHE A 234 9.25 4.12 -32.94
N TYR A 235 8.77 3.78 -31.73
CA TYR A 235 7.98 4.68 -30.89
C TYR A 235 8.71 4.89 -29.59
N TRP A 236 8.67 6.11 -29.08
CA TRP A 236 9.31 6.49 -27.83
C TRP A 236 8.35 7.37 -27.00
N GLY A 237 8.58 7.41 -25.70
CA GLY A 237 7.82 8.26 -24.81
C GLY A 237 8.50 8.46 -23.46
N VAL A 238 8.23 9.62 -22.87
CA VAL A 238 8.66 10.02 -21.54
C VAL A 238 7.46 10.59 -20.81
N THR A 239 7.28 10.21 -19.55
CA THR A 239 6.23 10.74 -18.66
C THR A 239 6.86 11.28 -17.39
N LEU A 240 6.42 12.45 -16.95
CA LEU A 240 6.56 12.97 -15.60
C LEU A 240 5.24 12.72 -14.85
N GLY A 241 5.29 11.92 -13.80
CA GLY A 241 4.16 11.67 -12.91
C GLY A 241 4.28 12.47 -11.62
N LEU A 242 3.21 13.15 -11.24
CA LEU A 242 3.07 13.81 -9.95
C LEU A 242 1.99 13.08 -9.16
N LYS A 243 2.28 12.71 -7.92
CA LYS A 243 1.39 11.93 -7.05
C LYS A 243 0.85 12.79 -5.92
N ASP A 244 -0.40 12.58 -5.56
CA ASP A 244 -1.09 13.21 -4.43
C ASP A 244 -1.70 12.11 -3.56
N VAL A 245 -1.24 12.00 -2.30
CA VAL A 245 -1.56 10.90 -1.39
C VAL A 245 -2.56 11.35 -0.35
N HIS A 246 -3.68 10.64 -0.28
CA HIS A 246 -4.71 10.77 0.74
C HIS A 246 -5.07 9.39 1.26
N TYR A 247 -4.55 9.01 2.42
CA TYR A 247 -4.86 7.75 3.08
C TYR A 247 -5.36 8.04 4.48
N SER A 248 -6.36 7.30 4.92
CA SER A 248 -6.76 7.26 6.31
C SER A 248 -7.33 5.89 6.67
N HIS A 249 -7.15 5.51 7.93
CA HIS A 249 -7.87 4.38 8.49
C HIS A 249 -8.42 4.71 9.87
N TYR A 250 -9.51 4.03 10.23
CA TYR A 250 -10.00 3.89 11.58
C TYR A 250 -10.11 2.42 11.91
N GLY A 251 -9.54 2.00 13.04
CA GLY A 251 -9.51 0.63 13.51
C GLY A 251 -9.93 0.49 14.97
N GLU A 252 -10.52 -0.64 15.31
CA GLU A 252 -10.82 -1.07 16.67
C GLU A 252 -10.32 -2.48 16.86
N TYR A 253 -9.40 -2.68 17.81
CA TYR A 253 -8.99 -3.99 18.30
C TYR A 253 -9.53 -4.16 19.71
N ARG A 254 -10.36 -5.18 19.92
CA ARG A 254 -11.01 -5.46 21.19
C ARG A 254 -10.66 -6.85 21.67
N GLU A 255 -10.23 -6.99 22.92
CA GLU A 255 -10.06 -8.27 23.62
C GLU A 255 -11.13 -8.44 24.70
N ASN A 256 -11.60 -9.68 24.88
CA ASN A 256 -12.54 -10.07 25.92
C ASN A 256 -11.84 -10.92 26.97
N TYR A 257 -12.05 -10.59 28.26
CA TYR A 257 -11.40 -11.20 29.42
C TYR A 257 -12.38 -12.06 30.20
N LYS A 258 -12.07 -13.34 30.38
CA LYS A 258 -12.93 -14.30 31.08
C LYS A 258 -13.03 -14.01 32.59
N THR A 259 -11.95 -13.51 33.17
CA THR A 259 -11.80 -13.37 34.63
C THR A 259 -12.73 -12.32 35.25
N PHE A 260 -13.18 -11.34 34.47
CA PHE A 260 -13.98 -10.20 34.94
C PHE A 260 -15.44 -10.19 34.44
N GLY A 261 -15.98 -11.32 34.01
CA GLY A 261 -17.38 -11.42 33.67
C GLY A 261 -17.84 -10.44 32.56
N ASN A 262 -17.41 -10.64 31.36
CA ASN A 262 -17.65 -9.78 30.17
C ASN A 262 -16.87 -8.46 30.13
N TYR A 263 -15.79 -8.34 30.86
CA TYR A 263 -14.89 -7.22 30.73
C TYR A 263 -14.17 -7.26 29.38
N PHE A 264 -13.99 -6.10 28.77
CA PHE A 264 -13.20 -5.95 27.55
C PHE A 264 -12.35 -4.68 27.58
N LEU A 265 -11.24 -4.72 26.86
CA LEU A 265 -10.49 -3.55 26.44
C LEU A 265 -10.54 -3.42 24.93
N ARG A 266 -10.62 -2.18 24.45
CA ARG A 266 -10.63 -1.84 23.05
C ARG A 266 -9.61 -0.75 22.77
N VAL A 267 -8.69 -1.02 21.87
CA VAL A 267 -7.76 -0.03 21.30
C VAL A 267 -8.40 0.53 20.04
N GLU A 268 -8.59 1.84 20.03
CA GLU A 268 -9.08 2.58 18.87
C GLU A 268 -7.90 3.33 18.24
N ASP A 269 -7.70 3.18 16.95
CA ASP A 269 -6.62 3.78 16.19
C ASP A 269 -7.16 4.55 14.98
N ASP A 270 -6.85 5.84 14.90
CA ASP A 270 -7.17 6.70 13.76
C ASP A 270 -5.87 7.23 13.18
N ARG A 271 -5.61 6.91 11.90
CA ARG A 271 -4.39 7.33 11.21
C ARG A 271 -4.72 7.98 9.89
N SER A 272 -3.98 9.03 9.56
CA SER A 272 -3.99 9.60 8.22
C SER A 272 -2.56 9.78 7.71
N ILE A 273 -2.38 9.56 6.40
CA ILE A 273 -1.12 9.82 5.69
C ILE A 273 -1.44 10.67 4.48
N THR A 274 -0.78 11.82 4.39
CA THR A 274 -0.94 12.75 3.27
C THR A 274 0.43 13.19 2.76
N GLY A 275 0.48 13.57 1.51
CA GLY A 275 1.71 14.10 0.93
C GLY A 275 1.74 13.99 -0.57
N THR A 276 2.89 14.24 -1.15
CA THR A 276 3.09 14.28 -2.60
C THR A 276 4.29 13.44 -2.99
N GLY A 277 4.35 13.08 -4.27
CA GLY A 277 5.48 12.37 -4.83
C GLY A 277 5.63 12.65 -6.30
N PHE A 278 6.76 12.23 -6.88
CA PHE A 278 6.98 12.31 -8.32
C PHE A 278 7.78 11.11 -8.83
N ASP A 279 7.57 10.78 -10.09
CA ASP A 279 8.31 9.75 -10.80
C ASP A 279 8.54 10.13 -12.27
N LEU A 280 9.46 9.41 -12.91
CA LEU A 280 9.70 9.50 -14.35
C LEU A 280 9.54 8.11 -14.98
N LYS A 281 8.92 8.08 -16.17
CA LYS A 281 8.73 6.85 -16.92
C LYS A 281 9.26 7.03 -18.34
N PHE A 282 9.91 5.99 -18.83
CA PHE A 282 10.47 5.95 -20.17
C PHE A 282 9.96 4.70 -20.87
N GLY A 283 9.65 4.81 -22.14
CA GLY A 283 9.18 3.69 -22.91
C GLY A 283 9.62 3.72 -24.35
N VAL A 284 9.79 2.54 -24.90
CA VAL A 284 10.02 2.32 -26.33
C VAL A 284 9.13 1.19 -26.82
N ILE A 285 8.64 1.30 -28.07
CA ILE A 285 7.98 0.23 -28.80
C ILE A 285 8.67 0.12 -30.15
N PHE A 286 8.98 -1.07 -30.55
CA PHE A 286 9.62 -1.39 -31.81
C PHE A 286 8.75 -2.34 -32.64
N ARG A 287 8.57 -2.02 -33.91
CA ARG A 287 7.90 -2.84 -34.92
C ARG A 287 8.98 -3.38 -35.88
N PRO A 288 9.49 -4.60 -35.66
CA PRO A 288 10.70 -5.09 -36.34
C PRO A 288 10.49 -5.43 -37.82
N ILE A 289 9.26 -5.64 -38.24
CA ILE A 289 8.91 -6.08 -39.59
C ILE A 289 7.91 -5.10 -40.17
N GLU A 290 8.26 -4.43 -41.27
CA GLU A 290 7.47 -3.35 -41.87
C GLU A 290 6.05 -3.80 -42.25
N ASP A 291 5.91 -5.00 -42.80
CA ASP A 291 4.61 -5.57 -43.22
C ASP A 291 3.86 -6.31 -42.11
N SER A 292 4.44 -6.41 -40.90
CA SER A 292 3.82 -7.09 -39.76
C SER A 292 3.35 -6.06 -38.71
N PRO A 293 2.13 -6.19 -38.22
CA PRO A 293 1.66 -5.37 -37.10
C PRO A 293 2.22 -5.79 -35.71
N PHE A 294 3.12 -6.79 -35.67
CA PHE A 294 3.76 -7.22 -34.43
C PHE A 294 4.63 -6.11 -33.84
N ARG A 295 4.48 -5.90 -32.54
CA ARG A 295 5.22 -4.88 -31.77
C ARG A 295 5.78 -5.49 -30.50
N PHE A 296 6.97 -5.01 -30.14
CA PHE A 296 7.63 -5.34 -28.89
C PHE A 296 7.91 -4.04 -28.12
N GLY A 297 7.58 -4.02 -26.83
CA GLY A 297 7.71 -2.83 -25.98
C GLY A 297 8.61 -3.10 -24.77
N VAL A 298 9.38 -2.10 -24.40
CA VAL A 298 10.18 -2.05 -23.17
C VAL A 298 9.85 -0.76 -22.44
N SER A 299 9.69 -0.82 -21.14
CA SER A 299 9.51 0.36 -20.29
C SER A 299 10.30 0.28 -19.01
N ILE A 300 10.66 1.44 -18.47
CA ILE A 300 11.30 1.60 -17.18
C ILE A 300 10.66 2.79 -16.46
N ALA A 301 10.35 2.61 -15.18
CA ALA A 301 9.97 3.69 -14.30
C ALA A 301 10.96 3.83 -13.15
N THR A 302 11.30 5.07 -12.83
CA THR A 302 12.11 5.39 -11.66
C THR A 302 11.35 5.05 -10.38
N PRO A 303 12.01 5.03 -9.23
CA PRO A 303 11.30 5.17 -7.96
C PRO A 303 10.34 6.36 -7.99
N THR A 304 9.23 6.23 -7.30
CA THR A 304 8.45 7.39 -6.89
C THR A 304 9.05 7.91 -5.60
N TRP A 305 9.48 9.16 -5.59
CA TRP A 305 10.00 9.85 -4.42
C TRP A 305 8.86 10.56 -3.72
N TYR A 306 8.40 9.99 -2.62
CA TYR A 306 7.32 10.55 -1.80
C TYR A 306 7.87 11.37 -0.64
N ASP A 307 7.19 12.49 -0.35
CA ASP A 307 7.32 13.27 0.88
C ASP A 307 5.97 13.23 1.60
N LEU A 308 5.92 12.59 2.76
CA LEU A 308 4.70 12.17 3.43
C LEU A 308 4.67 12.66 4.88
N THR A 309 3.47 12.90 5.36
CA THR A 309 3.20 13.17 6.77
C THR A 309 2.15 12.18 7.27
N THR A 310 2.49 11.43 8.31
CA THR A 310 1.53 10.60 9.05
C THR A 310 1.07 11.33 10.30
N ARG A 311 -0.22 11.21 10.61
CA ARG A 311 -0.85 11.66 11.85
C ARG A 311 -1.57 10.48 12.46
N ASN A 312 -1.33 10.22 13.74
CA ASN A 312 -1.94 9.12 14.46
C ASN A 312 -2.58 9.60 15.76
N THR A 313 -3.74 9.04 16.08
CA THR A 313 -4.45 9.25 17.33
C THR A 313 -4.94 7.90 17.83
N THR A 314 -4.61 7.55 19.06
CA THR A 314 -5.01 6.29 19.66
C THR A 314 -5.73 6.52 20.97
N SER A 315 -6.67 5.65 21.33
CA SER A 315 -7.28 5.63 22.67
C SER A 315 -7.56 4.20 23.10
N ILE A 316 -7.50 3.97 24.43
CA ILE A 316 -7.98 2.76 25.06
C ILE A 316 -9.35 3.04 25.66
N VAL A 317 -10.28 2.10 25.44
CA VAL A 317 -11.65 2.16 25.95
C VAL A 317 -11.96 0.86 26.66
N SER A 318 -12.33 0.94 27.94
CA SER A 318 -12.76 -0.19 28.73
C SER A 318 -14.28 -0.39 28.73
N SER A 319 -14.73 -1.57 29.14
CA SER A 319 -16.16 -1.92 29.18
C SER A 319 -16.98 -1.07 30.16
N ASP A 320 -16.38 -0.49 31.17
CA ASP A 320 -16.99 0.42 32.15
C ASP A 320 -17.07 1.87 31.65
N GLY A 321 -16.60 2.13 30.43
CA GLY A 321 -16.71 3.43 29.75
C GLY A 321 -15.55 4.38 30.01
N VAL A 322 -14.50 3.94 30.68
CA VAL A 322 -13.26 4.72 30.79
C VAL A 322 -12.61 4.82 29.42
N ARG A 323 -12.23 6.05 29.03
CA ARG A 323 -11.50 6.32 27.79
C ARG A 323 -10.22 7.07 28.13
N ILE A 324 -9.08 6.50 27.75
CA ILE A 324 -7.77 7.10 27.92
C ILE A 324 -7.25 7.44 26.51
N PRO A 325 -7.20 8.74 26.15
CA PRO A 325 -6.64 9.16 24.88
C PRO A 325 -5.12 9.24 24.98
N CYS A 326 -4.43 8.88 23.91
CA CYS A 326 -3.02 9.19 23.72
C CYS A 326 -2.88 10.48 22.90
N GLU A 327 -1.77 11.18 23.06
CA GLU A 327 -1.52 12.41 22.33
C GLU A 327 -1.44 12.17 20.82
N ASN A 328 -1.89 13.17 20.05
CA ASN A 328 -1.73 13.17 18.60
C ASN A 328 -0.27 13.34 18.24
N PHE A 329 0.18 12.57 17.27
CA PHE A 329 1.54 12.64 16.77
C PHE A 329 1.57 12.85 15.26
N ASP A 330 2.26 13.91 14.83
CA ASP A 330 2.53 14.20 13.42
C ASP A 330 3.98 13.83 13.12
N HIS A 331 4.18 13.00 12.10
CA HIS A 331 5.52 12.58 11.71
C HIS A 331 5.72 12.72 10.19
N LYS A 332 6.83 13.38 9.81
CA LYS A 332 7.25 13.56 8.42
C LYS A 332 8.31 12.53 8.04
N PHE A 333 8.13 11.90 6.92
CA PHE A 333 9.08 10.92 6.38
C PHE A 333 9.08 10.93 4.85
N GLN A 334 10.11 10.35 4.27
CA GLN A 334 10.20 10.13 2.83
C GLN A 334 10.16 8.64 2.53
N LEU A 335 9.54 8.29 1.41
CA LEU A 335 9.45 6.91 0.94
C LEU A 335 9.83 6.86 -0.54
N ASN A 336 10.87 6.10 -0.86
CA ASN A 336 11.28 5.82 -2.23
C ASN A 336 10.80 4.42 -2.62
N THR A 337 10.01 4.33 -3.68
CA THR A 337 9.53 3.04 -4.21
C THR A 337 10.58 2.35 -5.07
N PRO A 338 10.44 1.07 -5.42
CA PRO A 338 11.39 0.40 -6.31
C PRO A 338 11.33 0.92 -7.74
N TRP A 339 12.39 0.68 -8.50
CA TRP A 339 12.38 0.74 -9.95
C TRP A 339 11.41 -0.30 -10.51
N LYS A 340 10.70 0.04 -11.61
CA LYS A 340 9.83 -0.90 -12.33
C LYS A 340 10.36 -1.11 -13.74
N PHE A 341 10.37 -2.36 -14.19
CA PHE A 341 10.82 -2.77 -15.51
C PHE A 341 9.70 -3.51 -16.22
N GLY A 342 9.35 -3.07 -17.44
CA GLY A 342 8.27 -3.64 -18.23
C GLY A 342 8.76 -4.20 -19.56
N LEU A 343 8.24 -5.37 -19.92
CA LEU A 343 8.37 -5.99 -21.25
C LEU A 343 6.99 -6.29 -21.79
N SER A 344 6.75 -6.04 -23.06
CA SER A 344 5.44 -6.27 -23.66
C SER A 344 5.55 -6.68 -25.11
N ALA A 345 4.53 -7.41 -25.58
CA ALA A 345 4.35 -7.73 -26.99
C ALA A 345 2.89 -7.54 -27.37
N GLY A 346 2.67 -7.14 -28.61
CA GLY A 346 1.33 -6.94 -29.14
C GLY A 346 1.26 -7.30 -30.63
N HIS A 347 0.12 -7.86 -31.03
CA HIS A 347 -0.15 -8.17 -32.43
C HIS A 347 -1.59 -7.85 -32.78
N THR A 348 -1.82 -7.33 -33.97
CA THR A 348 -3.16 -7.11 -34.50
C THR A 348 -3.35 -7.93 -35.78
N PHE A 349 -4.47 -8.63 -35.89
CA PHE A 349 -4.88 -9.34 -37.08
C PHE A 349 -5.90 -8.48 -37.80
N ASP A 350 -5.48 -7.88 -38.90
CA ASP A 350 -6.25 -6.86 -39.61
C ASP A 350 -6.88 -5.83 -38.63
N ASN A 351 -8.18 -5.59 -38.81
CA ASN A 351 -8.93 -4.67 -37.94
C ASN A 351 -9.88 -5.39 -36.97
N TYR A 352 -9.84 -6.73 -36.89
CA TYR A 352 -10.83 -7.48 -36.13
C TYR A 352 -10.32 -8.07 -34.81
N LEU A 353 -9.02 -8.33 -34.67
CA LEU A 353 -8.48 -8.94 -33.45
C LEU A 353 -7.17 -8.27 -33.04
N ALA A 354 -7.05 -7.91 -31.76
CA ALA A 354 -5.80 -7.48 -31.15
C ALA A 354 -5.48 -8.36 -29.94
N LEU A 355 -4.21 -8.77 -29.83
CA LEU A 355 -3.69 -9.57 -28.72
C LEU A 355 -2.54 -8.80 -28.07
N GLY A 356 -2.56 -8.73 -26.75
CA GLY A 356 -1.51 -8.10 -25.96
C GLY A 356 -1.06 -8.98 -24.80
N ILE A 357 0.23 -8.97 -24.53
CA ILE A 357 0.85 -9.56 -23.35
C ILE A 357 1.84 -8.56 -22.77
N GLY A 358 1.89 -8.48 -21.45
CA GLY A 358 2.82 -7.63 -20.72
C GLY A 358 3.35 -8.34 -19.48
N TYR A 359 4.59 -8.05 -19.15
CA TYR A 359 5.25 -8.47 -17.92
C TYR A 359 5.93 -7.26 -17.27
N GLU A 360 5.71 -7.09 -15.97
CA GLU A 360 6.33 -6.03 -15.18
C GLU A 360 6.98 -6.64 -13.94
N TYR A 361 8.14 -6.12 -13.57
CA TYR A 361 8.86 -6.52 -12.37
C TYR A 361 9.26 -5.31 -11.55
N ALA A 362 9.03 -5.39 -10.23
CA ALA A 362 9.49 -4.41 -9.25
C ALA A 362 9.91 -5.13 -7.96
N ASP A 363 11.06 -4.76 -7.40
CA ASP A 363 11.55 -5.38 -6.18
C ASP A 363 11.19 -4.53 -4.95
N TYR A 364 10.07 -4.88 -4.30
CA TYR A 364 9.58 -4.15 -3.14
C TYR A 364 10.44 -4.32 -1.88
N SER A 365 11.36 -5.30 -1.84
CA SER A 365 12.35 -5.38 -0.77
C SER A 365 13.32 -4.19 -0.75
N SER A 366 13.40 -3.46 -1.86
CA SER A 366 14.23 -2.25 -2.01
C SER A 366 13.50 -0.93 -1.68
N LEU A 367 12.31 -0.98 -1.08
CA LEU A 367 11.67 0.23 -0.54
C LEU A 367 12.62 0.90 0.45
N ASP A 368 12.84 2.21 0.30
CA ASP A 368 13.72 2.99 1.16
C ASP A 368 12.92 4.03 1.93
N THR A 369 12.70 3.76 3.21
CA THR A 369 12.14 4.70 4.17
C THR A 369 13.25 5.62 4.64
N ARG A 370 12.97 6.93 4.67
CA ARG A 370 13.96 7.96 4.99
C ARG A 370 13.34 9.03 5.89
N TYR A 371 14.16 9.69 6.65
CA TYR A 371 13.76 10.80 7.49
C TYR A 371 14.56 12.07 7.18
N GLY A 372 13.92 13.22 7.36
CA GLY A 372 14.55 14.53 7.20
C GLY A 372 15.46 14.86 8.40
N ASN A 373 16.58 15.51 8.15
CA ASN A 373 17.42 16.04 9.23
C ASN A 373 16.85 17.39 9.69
N ASP A 374 15.94 17.38 10.66
CA ASP A 374 15.28 18.59 11.22
C ASP A 374 16.24 19.54 11.97
N TYR A 375 17.52 19.19 12.08
CA TYR A 375 18.50 19.97 12.85
C TYR A 375 19.36 20.95 12.04
N ASP A 376 19.23 20.97 10.72
CA ASP A 376 19.98 21.91 9.89
C ASP A 376 19.05 22.95 9.24
N ASP A 377 18.84 24.07 9.95
CA ASP A 377 18.12 25.26 9.43
C ASP A 377 18.70 25.81 8.10
N TYR A 378 19.84 25.26 7.63
CA TYR A 378 20.53 25.70 6.43
C TYR A 378 20.60 24.68 5.28
N ASN A 379 20.20 23.41 5.47
CA ASN A 379 20.29 22.38 4.45
C ASN A 379 18.97 21.60 4.28
N TYR A 380 18.02 22.19 3.61
CA TYR A 380 16.70 21.64 3.29
C TYR A 380 16.67 20.38 2.42
N SER A 381 17.78 19.76 2.10
CA SER A 381 17.85 18.69 1.08
C SER A 381 18.45 17.36 1.53
N SER A 382 18.90 17.20 2.76
CA SER A 382 19.49 15.93 3.19
C SER A 382 18.50 15.09 3.99
N SER A 383 18.13 13.93 3.46
CA SER A 383 17.40 12.90 4.19
C SER A 383 18.32 11.71 4.47
N THR A 384 18.12 11.06 5.61
CA THR A 384 18.86 9.87 6.03
C THR A 384 17.99 8.63 5.89
N SER A 385 18.56 7.55 5.36
CA SER A 385 17.86 6.26 5.23
C SER A 385 17.64 5.63 6.62
N ASP A 386 16.44 5.14 6.90
CA ASP A 386 16.12 4.39 8.11
C ASP A 386 16.64 2.96 8.00
N ALA A 387 17.87 2.75 8.43
CA ALA A 387 18.53 1.47 8.26
C ALA A 387 17.86 0.31 9.01
N ALA A 388 17.19 0.58 10.13
CA ALA A 388 16.49 -0.45 10.91
C ALA A 388 15.19 -0.88 10.19
N MET A 389 14.36 0.08 9.80
CA MET A 389 13.14 -0.16 9.05
C MET A 389 13.42 -0.80 7.69
N ASN A 390 14.45 -0.34 6.97
CA ASN A 390 14.77 -0.86 5.65
C ASN A 390 15.30 -2.31 5.72
N ARG A 391 16.05 -2.69 6.76
CA ARG A 391 16.39 -4.11 6.98
C ARG A 391 15.16 -4.98 7.25
N HIS A 392 14.18 -4.47 7.99
CA HIS A 392 12.90 -5.18 8.17
C HIS A 392 12.15 -5.30 6.84
N THR A 393 12.09 -4.23 6.06
CA THR A 393 11.48 -4.22 4.73
C THR A 393 12.11 -5.27 3.81
N GLU A 394 13.45 -5.35 3.79
CA GLU A 394 14.19 -6.35 3.00
C GLU A 394 13.86 -7.80 3.40
N ARG A 395 13.63 -8.06 4.69
CA ARG A 395 13.25 -9.38 5.20
C ARG A 395 11.77 -9.70 4.98
N THR A 396 10.92 -8.70 4.98
CA THR A 396 9.44 -8.82 4.94
C THR A 396 8.91 -8.88 3.51
N LEU A 397 9.47 -8.07 2.62
CA LEU A 397 9.01 -7.93 1.24
C LEU A 397 9.95 -8.64 0.24
N ARG A 398 9.47 -8.80 -0.98
CA ARG A 398 10.20 -9.42 -2.09
C ARG A 398 9.83 -8.81 -3.44
N GLY A 399 10.53 -9.24 -4.48
CA GLY A 399 10.24 -8.88 -5.85
C GLY A 399 8.86 -9.36 -6.29
N VAL A 400 8.14 -8.49 -7.00
CA VAL A 400 6.79 -8.72 -7.52
C VAL A 400 6.82 -8.76 -9.02
N SER A 401 6.22 -9.81 -9.58
CA SER A 401 5.99 -10.00 -11.01
C SER A 401 4.52 -9.78 -11.32
N THR A 402 4.23 -8.93 -12.32
CA THR A 402 2.89 -8.71 -12.84
C THR A 402 2.80 -9.23 -14.27
N LEU A 403 1.88 -10.15 -14.53
CA LEU A 403 1.56 -10.67 -15.86
C LEU A 403 0.23 -10.09 -16.33
N LYS A 404 0.22 -9.55 -17.54
CA LYS A 404 -0.93 -8.91 -18.20
C LYS A 404 -1.22 -9.65 -19.50
N ILE A 405 -2.46 -10.09 -19.72
CA ILE A 405 -2.89 -10.72 -20.97
C ILE A 405 -4.23 -10.11 -21.37
N GLY A 406 -4.37 -9.75 -22.64
CA GLY A 406 -5.59 -9.12 -23.13
C GLY A 406 -5.88 -9.41 -24.59
N THR A 407 -7.16 -9.44 -24.91
CA THR A 407 -7.66 -9.56 -26.28
C THR A 407 -8.79 -8.59 -26.52
N GLU A 408 -8.80 -7.97 -27.72
CA GLU A 408 -9.90 -7.15 -28.23
C GLU A 408 -10.36 -7.74 -29.56
N TYR A 409 -11.62 -8.17 -29.63
CA TYR A 409 -12.27 -8.69 -30.82
C TYR A 409 -13.32 -7.72 -31.35
N ARG A 410 -13.25 -7.37 -32.63
CA ARG A 410 -14.15 -6.47 -33.32
C ARG A 410 -14.89 -7.20 -34.44
N PRO A 411 -16.10 -7.72 -34.19
CA PRO A 411 -16.91 -8.35 -35.23
C PRO A 411 -17.33 -7.37 -36.33
N ILE A 412 -17.46 -6.11 -35.99
CA ILE A 412 -17.66 -4.97 -36.89
C ILE A 412 -16.77 -3.81 -36.42
N PRO A 413 -16.40 -2.85 -37.28
CA PRO A 413 -15.49 -1.77 -36.91
C PRO A 413 -15.92 -0.94 -35.69
N GLU A 414 -17.23 -0.80 -35.49
CA GLU A 414 -17.82 0.01 -34.42
C GLU A 414 -17.90 -0.71 -33.07
N LEU A 415 -17.96 -2.06 -33.05
CA LEU A 415 -18.20 -2.84 -31.85
C LEU A 415 -16.96 -3.64 -31.46
N ALA A 416 -16.52 -3.49 -30.22
CA ALA A 416 -15.39 -4.23 -29.65
C ALA A 416 -15.80 -4.99 -28.38
N PHE A 417 -15.39 -6.26 -28.29
CA PHE A 417 -15.45 -7.08 -27.09
C PHE A 417 -14.03 -7.28 -26.56
N ARG A 418 -13.85 -7.24 -25.23
CA ARG A 418 -12.55 -7.35 -24.60
C ARG A 418 -12.57 -8.37 -23.49
N LEU A 419 -11.47 -9.09 -23.37
CA LEU A 419 -11.22 -10.03 -22.29
C LEU A 419 -9.80 -9.79 -21.80
N GLY A 420 -9.64 -9.66 -20.48
CA GLY A 420 -8.35 -9.40 -19.86
C GLY A 420 -8.12 -10.24 -18.62
N TYR A 421 -6.86 -10.57 -18.40
CA TYR A 421 -6.37 -11.20 -17.19
C TYR A 421 -5.10 -10.49 -16.70
N ASN A 422 -5.05 -10.20 -15.40
CA ASN A 422 -3.92 -9.57 -14.75
C ASN A 422 -3.60 -10.35 -13.48
N TYR A 423 -2.36 -10.82 -13.37
CA TYR A 423 -1.85 -11.54 -12.22
C TYR A 423 -0.71 -10.75 -11.58
N VAL A 424 -0.77 -10.57 -10.27
CA VAL A 424 0.30 -9.97 -9.47
C VAL A 424 0.77 -10.99 -8.44
N SER A 425 2.07 -11.31 -8.44
CA SER A 425 2.64 -12.27 -7.49
C SER A 425 2.64 -11.71 -6.07
N PRO A 426 2.72 -12.58 -5.03
CA PRO A 426 2.77 -12.11 -3.65
C PRO A 426 3.97 -11.20 -3.38
N MET A 427 3.74 -10.14 -2.62
CA MET A 427 4.79 -9.19 -2.22
C MET A 427 5.44 -9.56 -0.89
N TYR A 428 4.72 -10.24 -0.01
CA TYR A 428 5.23 -10.62 1.31
C TYR A 428 6.00 -11.94 1.27
N GLN A 429 7.06 -12.04 2.06
CA GLN A 429 7.72 -13.30 2.33
C GLN A 429 6.76 -14.25 3.08
N LYS A 430 7.00 -15.56 2.96
CA LYS A 430 6.09 -16.56 3.52
C LYS A 430 5.92 -16.46 5.04
N ASN A 431 6.98 -16.07 5.74
CA ASN A 431 7.02 -15.94 7.21
C ASN A 431 7.22 -14.47 7.61
N ALA A 432 6.70 -13.55 6.81
CA ALA A 432 6.75 -12.13 7.14
C ALA A 432 5.88 -11.83 8.36
N PHE A 433 6.38 -10.99 9.24
CA PHE A 433 5.64 -10.49 10.39
C PHE A 433 5.94 -9.01 10.61
N LYS A 434 5.08 -8.34 11.35
CA LYS A 434 5.28 -6.96 11.77
C LYS A 434 6.10 -6.97 13.06
N ASP A 435 7.35 -6.53 12.95
CA ASP A 435 8.25 -6.46 14.09
C ASP A 435 8.07 -5.11 14.79
N THR A 436 7.46 -5.14 15.98
CA THR A 436 7.23 -3.96 16.81
C THR A 436 8.43 -3.58 17.68
N SER A 437 9.48 -4.42 17.73
CA SER A 437 10.70 -4.16 18.50
C SER A 437 11.75 -3.32 17.77
N ILE A 438 11.52 -2.98 16.50
CA ILE A 438 12.46 -2.19 15.71
C ILE A 438 12.58 -0.78 16.29
N GLU A 439 13.80 -0.35 16.58
CA GLU A 439 14.10 1.02 16.94
C GLU A 439 13.97 1.94 15.72
N SER A 440 12.76 2.26 15.37
CA SER A 440 12.37 3.17 14.31
C SER A 440 11.17 3.97 14.78
N ALA A 441 11.10 5.22 14.38
CA ALA A 441 9.99 6.06 14.79
C ALA A 441 8.64 5.65 14.18
N GLY A 442 8.62 4.87 13.12
CA GLY A 442 7.40 4.26 12.62
C GLY A 442 6.73 3.40 13.67
N ASN A 443 7.52 2.65 14.43
CA ASN A 443 7.03 1.83 15.54
C ASN A 443 6.58 2.67 16.74
N SER A 444 7.19 3.82 16.99
CA SER A 444 6.78 4.70 18.10
C SER A 444 5.55 5.55 17.79
N VAL A 445 5.24 5.77 16.52
CA VAL A 445 4.00 6.44 16.06
C VAL A 445 2.89 5.44 15.78
N GLY A 446 3.24 4.23 15.34
CA GLY A 446 2.29 3.16 15.04
C GLY A 446 1.83 2.46 16.31
N THR A 447 0.54 2.50 16.58
CA THR A 447 -0.09 1.81 17.71
C THR A 447 -0.79 0.52 17.31
N THR A 448 -0.83 0.20 16.02
CA THR A 448 -1.41 -1.03 15.50
C THR A 448 -0.36 -2.11 15.41
N THR A 449 -0.69 -3.28 15.91
CA THR A 449 0.20 -4.45 15.94
C THR A 449 -0.14 -5.46 14.86
N ASP A 450 -1.36 -5.39 14.34
CA ASP A 450 -1.87 -6.30 13.33
C ASP A 450 -1.24 -6.10 11.95
N PHE A 451 -1.23 -7.18 11.21
CA PHE A 451 -0.75 -7.21 9.83
C PHE A 451 -1.47 -8.27 8.99
N THR A 452 -1.36 -8.13 7.69
CA THR A 452 -1.89 -9.11 6.74
C THR A 452 -0.86 -9.41 5.67
N ASN A 453 -0.44 -10.66 5.58
CA ASN A 453 0.41 -11.14 4.50
C ASN A 453 -0.49 -11.52 3.33
N TRP A 454 -0.59 -10.61 2.37
CA TRP A 454 -1.38 -10.82 1.17
C TRP A 454 -0.64 -11.72 0.17
N ASP A 455 -1.37 -12.72 -0.34
CA ASP A 455 -0.96 -13.57 -1.44
C ASP A 455 -1.12 -12.87 -2.80
N SER A 456 -1.03 -13.65 -3.86
CA SER A 456 -1.21 -13.15 -5.23
C SER A 456 -2.58 -12.51 -5.45
N THR A 457 -2.57 -11.47 -6.28
CA THR A 457 -3.80 -10.83 -6.76
C THR A 457 -4.14 -11.33 -8.15
N ASN A 458 -5.38 -11.79 -8.33
CA ASN A 458 -5.91 -12.22 -9.62
C ASN A 458 -7.02 -11.27 -10.04
N ARG A 459 -6.93 -10.73 -11.25
CA ARG A 459 -7.90 -9.81 -11.83
C ARG A 459 -8.38 -10.34 -13.17
N MET A 460 -9.69 -10.44 -13.34
CA MET A 460 -10.34 -10.83 -14.59
C MET A 460 -11.23 -9.69 -15.07
N SER A 461 -11.15 -9.32 -16.32
CA SER A 461 -11.93 -8.24 -16.89
C SER A 461 -12.68 -8.63 -18.15
N LEU A 462 -13.89 -8.07 -18.28
CA LEU A 462 -14.73 -8.14 -19.47
C LEU A 462 -15.07 -6.73 -19.90
N GLY A 463 -14.94 -6.42 -21.18
CA GLY A 463 -15.22 -5.09 -21.68
C GLY A 463 -16.01 -5.11 -22.98
N ILE A 464 -16.78 -4.04 -23.19
CA ILE A 464 -17.47 -3.75 -24.45
C ILE A 464 -17.18 -2.30 -24.84
N GLY A 465 -16.97 -2.04 -26.11
CA GLY A 465 -16.79 -0.69 -26.65
C GLY A 465 -17.64 -0.49 -27.89
N TYR A 466 -18.19 0.71 -28.03
CA TYR A 466 -18.92 1.10 -29.22
C TYR A 466 -18.44 2.47 -29.70
N GLN A 467 -18.10 2.53 -31.00
CA GLN A 467 -17.65 3.75 -31.65
C GLN A 467 -18.77 4.31 -32.53
N MET A 468 -19.13 5.58 -32.29
CA MET A 468 -20.14 6.31 -33.03
C MET A 468 -19.55 7.58 -33.61
N GLY A 469 -19.03 7.48 -34.83
CA GLY A 469 -18.29 8.58 -35.46
C GLY A 469 -17.03 8.96 -34.66
N GLN A 470 -17.02 10.18 -34.11
CA GLN A 470 -15.92 10.68 -33.28
C GLN A 470 -16.03 10.28 -31.80
N TRP A 471 -17.19 9.78 -31.37
CA TRP A 471 -17.43 9.35 -30.00
C TRP A 471 -17.08 7.88 -29.79
N ASN A 472 -16.49 7.59 -28.65
CA ASN A 472 -16.22 6.23 -28.21
C ASN A 472 -16.80 6.04 -26.79
N LEU A 473 -17.68 5.07 -26.64
CA LEU A 473 -18.24 4.66 -25.36
C LEU A 473 -17.72 3.27 -25.03
N SER A 474 -17.11 3.09 -23.88
CA SER A 474 -16.64 1.79 -23.41
C SER A 474 -17.13 1.52 -22.01
N ALA A 475 -17.51 0.27 -21.74
CA ALA A 475 -17.87 -0.22 -20.42
C ALA A 475 -17.02 -1.44 -20.08
N THR A 476 -16.64 -1.58 -18.81
CA THR A 476 -15.83 -2.71 -18.34
C THR A 476 -16.28 -3.14 -16.95
N TYR A 477 -16.26 -4.46 -16.74
CA TYR A 477 -16.36 -5.09 -15.45
C TYR A 477 -15.02 -5.75 -15.11
N LEU A 478 -14.47 -5.44 -13.96
CA LEU A 478 -13.26 -6.02 -13.40
C LEU A 478 -13.59 -6.72 -12.09
N TYR A 479 -13.21 -7.98 -11.99
CA TYR A 479 -13.29 -8.79 -10.77
C TYR A 479 -11.91 -9.06 -10.23
N THR A 480 -11.67 -8.67 -8.98
CA THR A 480 -10.39 -8.84 -8.27
C THR A 480 -10.56 -9.79 -7.11
N VAL A 481 -9.66 -10.76 -6.99
CA VAL A 481 -9.56 -11.67 -5.84
C VAL A 481 -8.14 -11.67 -5.31
N GLN A 482 -8.00 -11.49 -4.01
CA GLN A 482 -6.75 -11.61 -3.29
C GLN A 482 -6.98 -12.38 -2.01
N LYS A 483 -6.16 -13.39 -1.74
CA LYS A 483 -6.14 -14.11 -0.47
C LYS A 483 -5.06 -13.53 0.43
N GLY A 484 -5.16 -13.78 1.72
CA GLY A 484 -4.15 -13.36 2.68
C GLY A 484 -4.31 -14.06 4.01
N THR A 485 -3.30 -13.89 4.85
CA THR A 485 -3.28 -14.39 6.23
C THR A 485 -3.16 -13.19 7.15
N PHE A 486 -4.14 -13.04 8.02
CA PHE A 486 -4.20 -11.99 9.03
C PHE A 486 -3.70 -12.52 10.37
N GLU A 487 -2.93 -11.69 11.06
CA GLU A 487 -2.49 -11.90 12.44
C GLU A 487 -2.69 -10.59 13.22
N PRO A 488 -3.31 -10.63 14.42
CA PRO A 488 -3.53 -9.43 15.21
C PRO A 488 -2.24 -8.91 15.84
N PHE A 489 -1.26 -9.78 16.08
CA PHE A 489 0.06 -9.46 16.60
C PHE A 489 1.01 -10.64 16.45
N TYR A 490 2.29 -10.34 16.47
CA TYR A 490 3.40 -11.28 16.57
C TYR A 490 4.55 -10.59 17.30
N TYR A 491 5.21 -11.32 18.18
CA TYR A 491 6.42 -10.84 18.85
C TYR A 491 7.46 -11.95 18.92
N GLU A 492 8.70 -11.63 18.65
CA GLU A 492 9.86 -12.52 18.79
C GLU A 492 10.95 -11.76 19.56
N SER A 493 11.50 -12.38 20.60
CA SER A 493 12.58 -11.79 21.39
C SER A 493 13.89 -11.78 20.59
N LEU A 494 14.55 -10.63 20.52
CA LEU A 494 15.87 -10.51 19.89
C LEU A 494 16.96 -11.31 20.61
N ASP A 495 16.83 -11.48 21.93
CA ASP A 495 17.81 -12.16 22.76
C ASP A 495 17.59 -13.68 22.83
N ASN A 496 16.39 -14.14 22.55
CA ASN A 496 16.02 -15.55 22.58
C ASN A 496 14.93 -15.85 21.52
N PRO A 497 15.30 -16.33 20.33
CA PRO A 497 14.34 -16.65 19.26
C PRO A 497 13.33 -17.75 19.63
N ASP A 498 13.60 -18.56 20.67
CA ASP A 498 12.65 -19.55 21.18
C ASP A 498 11.53 -18.92 22.04
N TYR A 499 11.66 -17.63 22.35
CA TYR A 499 10.67 -16.86 23.10
C TYR A 499 9.90 -15.94 22.15
N TYR A 500 8.75 -16.42 21.70
CA TYR A 500 7.86 -15.69 20.80
C TYR A 500 6.40 -15.80 21.23
N PHE A 501 5.59 -14.86 20.81
CA PHE A 501 4.15 -14.84 20.99
C PHE A 501 3.47 -14.67 19.64
N GLU A 502 2.54 -15.55 19.32
CA GLU A 502 1.74 -15.46 18.11
C GLU A 502 0.27 -15.75 18.39
N ALA A 503 -0.61 -15.08 17.70
CA ALA A 503 -2.02 -15.40 17.65
C ALA A 503 -2.30 -16.44 16.55
N ASN A 504 -3.52 -16.98 16.52
CA ASN A 504 -3.95 -17.83 15.44
C ASN A 504 -3.96 -17.04 14.11
N LYS A 505 -3.50 -17.69 13.05
CA LYS A 505 -3.52 -17.14 11.70
C LYS A 505 -4.91 -17.27 11.08
N VAL A 506 -5.50 -16.15 10.67
CA VAL A 506 -6.84 -16.12 10.07
C VAL A 506 -6.74 -15.92 8.56
N ASN A 507 -7.28 -16.87 7.80
CA ASN A 507 -7.31 -16.75 6.35
C ASN A 507 -8.37 -15.77 5.89
N LEU A 508 -7.95 -14.80 5.09
CA LEU A 508 -8.81 -13.78 4.48
C LEU A 508 -8.95 -13.98 2.98
N THR A 509 -10.06 -13.53 2.45
CA THR A 509 -10.25 -13.41 0.99
C THR A 509 -10.88 -12.05 0.69
N HIS A 510 -10.11 -11.18 0.07
CA HIS A 510 -10.62 -9.91 -0.45
C HIS A 510 -11.14 -10.09 -1.86
N LYS A 511 -12.40 -9.76 -2.10
CA LYS A 511 -13.07 -9.79 -3.40
C LYS A 511 -13.65 -8.42 -3.70
N GLN A 512 -13.34 -7.90 -4.88
CA GLN A 512 -13.81 -6.58 -5.30
C GLN A 512 -14.40 -6.64 -6.71
N ASN A 513 -15.52 -5.98 -6.90
CA ASN A 513 -16.13 -5.72 -8.19
C ASN A 513 -15.89 -4.26 -8.57
N HIS A 514 -15.54 -4.00 -9.82
CA HIS A 514 -15.40 -2.66 -10.35
C HIS A 514 -16.10 -2.58 -11.71
N PHE A 515 -17.12 -1.76 -11.79
CA PHE A 515 -17.81 -1.37 -13.02
C PHE A 515 -17.32 0.00 -13.45
N GLN A 516 -16.89 0.15 -14.68
CA GLN A 516 -16.36 1.42 -15.18
C GLN A 516 -16.92 1.74 -16.56
N LEU A 517 -17.19 3.03 -16.77
CA LEU A 517 -17.58 3.62 -18.03
C LEU A 517 -16.52 4.64 -18.46
N THR A 518 -16.19 4.65 -19.74
CA THR A 518 -15.33 5.66 -20.37
C THR A 518 -16.05 6.27 -21.56
N LEU A 519 -16.10 7.59 -21.58
CA LEU A 519 -16.52 8.36 -22.75
C LEU A 519 -15.28 9.02 -23.35
N GLY A 520 -15.05 8.79 -24.64
CA GLY A 520 -13.97 9.40 -25.41
C GLY A 520 -14.51 10.19 -26.60
N TYR A 521 -13.78 11.24 -26.98
CA TYR A 521 -14.02 12.00 -28.21
C TYR A 521 -12.71 12.19 -28.97
N THR A 522 -12.73 11.91 -30.26
CA THR A 522 -11.55 12.00 -31.15
C THR A 522 -11.81 13.06 -32.22
N PHE A 523 -10.85 13.97 -32.44
CA PHE A 523 -10.99 15.11 -33.37
C PHE A 523 -9.74 15.32 -34.22
#